data_45cf624f41c8ae15bd9d69392735e250
#
_entry.id   45cf624f41c8ae15bd9d69392735e250
#
_cell.length_a   1.000
_cell.length_b   1.000
_cell.length_c   1.000
_cell.angle_alpha   90.00
_cell.angle_beta   90.00
_cell.angle_gamma   90.00
#
_symmetry.space_group_name_H-M   'P 1'
#
loop_
_entity.id
_entity.type
_entity.pdbx_description
1 polymer ?
#
loop_
_entity_poly.entity_id
_entity_poly.type
_entity_poly.pdbx_seq_one_letter_code
_entity_poly.pdbx_strand_id
1 'polypeptide(L)' 'NPGSRLGLIHALVEMRTYLDEDEQELKKLTDGAIAKLNLMTDAEFATLDLIPDFDEED' A
#
# COMPACT_ATOMS: atom_id res chain seq x y z
N ASN A 1 3.51 -4.78 14.30
CA ASN A 1 4.42 -5.58 13.52
C ASN A 1 4.81 -4.86 12.24
N PRO A 2 6.07 -4.46 12.16
CA PRO A 2 6.48 -3.73 10.96
C PRO A 2 6.31 -4.63 9.75
N GLY A 3 5.82 -4.07 8.68
CA GLY A 3 5.59 -4.85 7.48
C GLY A 3 4.26 -5.55 7.43
N SER A 4 3.46 -5.44 8.47
CA SER A 4 2.13 -6.01 8.42
C SER A 4 1.24 -5.17 7.50
N ARG A 5 0.19 -5.81 6.99
CA ARG A 5 -0.74 -5.12 6.12
C ARG A 5 -1.38 -3.92 6.82
N LEU A 6 -1.81 -4.12 8.06
CA LEU A 6 -2.42 -3.04 8.82
C LEU A 6 -1.43 -1.92 9.10
N GLY A 7 -0.18 -2.28 9.38
CA GLY A 7 0.84 -1.28 9.62
C GLY A 7 1.06 -0.41 8.39
N LEU A 8 1.06 -1.04 7.22
CA LEU A 8 1.24 -0.29 5.98
C LEU A 8 0.04 0.60 5.71
N ILE A 9 -1.17 0.09 5.96
CA ILE A 9 -2.37 0.90 5.78
C ILE A 9 -2.30 2.13 6.69
N HIS A 10 -1.91 1.94 7.94
CA HIS A 10 -1.81 3.07 8.87
C HIS A 10 -0.79 4.08 8.38
N ALA A 11 0.34 3.60 7.89
CA ALA A 11 1.37 4.52 7.40
C ALA A 11 0.86 5.32 6.22
N LEU A 12 0.13 4.67 5.31
CA LEU A 12 -0.40 5.36 4.15
C LEU A 12 -1.47 6.38 4.55
N VAL A 13 -2.32 6.02 5.49
CA VAL A 13 -3.35 6.95 5.96
C VAL A 13 -2.69 8.16 6.59
N GLU A 14 -1.68 7.93 7.40
CA GLU A 14 -0.97 9.03 8.03
C GLU A 14 -0.30 9.92 7.01
N MET A 15 0.38 9.30 6.04
CA MET A 15 1.05 10.06 5.00
C MET A 15 0.05 10.92 4.25
N ARG A 16 -1.12 10.36 3.98
CA ARG A 16 -2.14 11.07 3.24
C ARG A 16 -2.57 12.34 3.93
N THR A 17 -2.60 12.35 5.26
CA THR A 17 -3.03 13.54 5.98
C THR A 17 -2.05 14.69 5.85
N TYR A 18 -0.83 14.41 5.43
CA TYR A 18 0.17 15.46 5.24
C TYR A 18 0.22 15.98 3.81
N LEU A 19 -0.57 15.41 2.91
CA LEU A 19 -0.59 15.87 1.53
C LEU A 19 -1.41 17.15 1.42
N ASP A 20 -0.91 18.07 0.61
CA ASP A 20 -1.58 19.35 0.41
C ASP A 20 -2.72 19.21 -0.59
N GLU A 21 -3.52 20.24 -0.66
CA GLU A 21 -4.67 20.24 -1.56
C GLU A 21 -4.25 20.14 -3.02
N ASP A 22 -3.10 20.65 -3.36
CA ASP A 22 -2.65 20.61 -4.74
C ASP A 22 -1.96 19.29 -5.07
N GLU A 23 -1.94 18.35 -4.13
CA GLU A 23 -1.37 17.03 -4.38
C GLU A 23 -2.49 16.00 -4.54
N GLN A 24 -3.47 16.34 -5.35
CA GLN A 24 -4.63 15.48 -5.52
C GLN A 24 -4.30 14.14 -6.15
N GLU A 25 -3.35 14.13 -7.08
CA GLU A 25 -2.98 12.88 -7.71
C GLU A 25 -2.35 11.91 -6.71
N LEU A 26 -1.51 12.45 -5.83
CA LEU A 26 -0.91 11.62 -4.79
C LEU A 26 -1.97 11.11 -3.83
N LYS A 27 -2.95 11.93 -3.51
CA LYS A 27 -4.06 11.50 -2.65
C LYS A 27 -4.81 10.36 -3.29
N LYS A 28 -5.09 10.46 -4.59
CA LYS A 28 -5.81 9.40 -5.29
C LYS A 28 -4.99 8.11 -5.32
N LEU A 29 -3.71 8.22 -5.59
CA LEU A 29 -2.86 7.04 -5.60
C LEU A 29 -2.80 6.39 -4.23
N THR A 30 -2.69 7.21 -3.20
CA THR A 30 -2.67 6.70 -1.84
C THR A 30 -3.99 6.02 -1.49
N ASP A 31 -5.10 6.65 -1.85
CA ASP A 31 -6.41 6.06 -1.60
C ASP A 31 -6.55 4.72 -2.32
N GLY A 32 -6.06 4.65 -3.55
CA GLY A 32 -6.10 3.41 -4.30
C GLY A 32 -5.29 2.31 -3.64
N ALA A 33 -4.11 2.67 -3.15
CA ALA A 33 -3.27 1.70 -2.46
C ALA A 33 -3.94 1.22 -1.17
N ILE A 34 -4.53 2.14 -0.42
CA ILE A 34 -5.22 1.78 0.81
C ILE A 34 -6.39 0.84 0.50
N ALA A 35 -7.15 1.17 -0.54
CA ALA A 35 -8.30 0.33 -0.91
C ALA A 35 -7.85 -1.08 -1.29
N LYS A 36 -6.77 -1.18 -2.05
CA LYS A 36 -6.26 -2.50 -2.42
C LYS A 36 -5.81 -3.29 -1.21
N LEU A 37 -5.13 -2.62 -0.30
CA LEU A 37 -4.66 -3.29 0.91
C LEU A 37 -5.84 -3.75 1.77
N ASN A 38 -6.91 -2.98 1.78
CA ASN A 38 -8.09 -3.36 2.54
C ASN A 38 -8.82 -4.55 1.93
N LEU A 39 -8.71 -4.71 0.62
CA LEU A 39 -9.39 -5.80 -0.07
C LEU A 39 -8.61 -7.10 0.00
N MET A 40 -7.32 -7.03 0.21
CA MET A 40 -6.53 -8.26 0.24
C MET A 40 -6.46 -8.82 1.65
N THR A 41 -6.20 -10.13 1.74
CA THR A 41 -6.01 -10.78 3.02
C THR A 41 -4.55 -10.63 3.45
N ASP A 42 -4.32 -10.95 4.73
CA ASP A 42 -2.94 -10.94 5.23
C ASP A 42 -2.08 -11.95 4.49
N ALA A 43 -2.67 -13.08 4.11
CA ALA A 43 -1.94 -14.09 3.37
C ALA A 43 -1.53 -13.56 1.99
N GLU A 44 -2.44 -12.85 1.34
CA GLU A 44 -2.13 -12.27 0.04
C GLU A 44 -1.04 -11.21 0.16
N PHE A 45 -1.12 -10.42 1.20
CA PHE A 45 -0.11 -9.40 1.43
C PHE A 45 1.25 -10.03 1.67
N ALA A 46 1.29 -11.10 2.44
CA ALA A 46 2.55 -11.79 2.70
C ALA A 46 3.13 -12.33 1.41
N THR A 47 2.27 -12.83 0.53
CA THR A 47 2.73 -13.35 -0.75
C THR A 47 3.36 -12.25 -1.60
N LEU A 48 2.73 -11.08 -1.60
CA LEU A 48 3.28 -9.94 -2.33
C LEU A 48 4.66 -9.57 -1.81
N ASP A 49 4.78 -9.58 -0.50
CA ASP A 49 6.04 -9.19 0.12
C ASP A 49 7.16 -10.16 -0.23
N LEU A 50 6.81 -11.42 -0.39
CA LEU A 50 7.81 -12.45 -0.64
C LEU A 50 8.19 -12.57 -2.11
N ILE A 51 7.34 -12.13 -3.01
CA ILE A 51 7.62 -12.26 -4.43
C ILE A 51 8.63 -11.21 -4.84
N PRO A 52 9.81 -11.63 -5.29
CA PRO A 52 10.74 -10.65 -5.82
C PRO A 52 10.24 -10.31 -7.20
N ASP A 53 10.42 -9.30 -7.61
CA ASP A 53 9.93 -8.98 -8.83
C ASP A 53 10.49 -9.38 -9.99
N PHE A 54 10.54 -10.14 -10.28
CA PHE A 54 10.97 -10.50 -11.17
C PHE A 54 10.73 -11.20 -12.05
N ASP A 55 10.76 -11.38 -12.30
CA ASP A 55 10.74 -11.93 -12.96
C ASP A 55 10.62 -12.24 -13.88
N GLU A 56 10.65 -12.14 -14.19
CA GLU A 56 10.60 -12.21 -14.98
C GLU A 56 10.83 -12.60 -15.84
N GLU A 57 11.07 -12.75 -16.06
CA GLU A 57 11.35 -12.88 -16.77
C GLU A 57 11.45 -13.49 -17.50
N ASP A 58 11.59 -13.87 -17.68
CA ASP A 58 11.76 -14.20 -18.37
C ASP A 58 11.81 -14.36 -18.93
#